data_da2d445c71e336ba5c03d80f9b76a0b9
#
_entry.id   da2d445c71e336ba5c03d80f9b76a0b9
#
_cell.length_a   1.000
_cell.length_b   1.000
_cell.length_c   1.000
_cell.angle_alpha   90.00
_cell.angle_beta   90.00
_cell.angle_gamma   90.00
#
_symmetry.space_group_name_H-M   'P 1'
#
loop_
_entity.id
_entity.type
_entity.pdbx_description
1 polymer ?
#
loop_
_entity_poly.entity_id
_entity_poly.type
_entity_poly.pdbx_seq_one_letter_code
_entity_poly.pdbx_strand_id
1 'polypeptide(L)'
;IDGTGNRIASMFFGHKRLFIVAGVNKIRKTYEEAVERAWKVAAPLNAKRFGLDESKVPSIAKGVATLVRPMNGQKLEVIIINEELGY
;
A
#
# COMPACT_ATOMS: atom_id res chain seq x y z
N ILE A 1 -1.44 -2.92 -0.98
CA ILE A 1 -2.58 -3.64 -0.38
C ILE A 1 -3.72 -2.68 -0.09
N ASP A 2 -4.93 -3.14 -0.33
CA ASP A 2 -6.15 -2.35 -0.12
C ASP A 2 -7.27 -3.23 0.45
N GLY A 3 -8.09 -2.65 1.31
CA GLY A 3 -9.24 -3.31 1.92
C GLY A 3 -10.55 -3.10 1.16
N THR A 4 -10.67 -2.02 0.40
CA THR A 4 -11.90 -1.64 -0.31
C THR A 4 -11.73 -1.60 -1.84
N GLY A 5 -10.51 -1.55 -2.33
CA GLY A 5 -10.19 -1.45 -3.75
C GLY A 5 -10.22 -0.03 -4.34
N ASN A 6 -10.68 0.95 -3.57
CA ASN A 6 -10.81 2.33 -4.07
C ASN A 6 -9.47 2.99 -4.41
N ARG A 7 -8.43 2.75 -3.63
CA ARG A 7 -7.08 3.27 -3.91
C ARG A 7 -6.44 2.55 -5.08
N ILE A 8 -6.58 1.23 -5.17
CA ILE A 8 -6.11 0.45 -6.30
C ILE A 8 -6.74 0.97 -7.59
N ALA A 9 -8.05 1.12 -7.63
CA ALA A 9 -8.75 1.62 -8.81
C ALA A 9 -8.26 3.00 -9.25
N SER A 10 -8.13 3.94 -8.31
CA SER A 10 -7.68 5.30 -8.61
C SER A 10 -6.21 5.38 -9.05
N MET A 11 -5.33 4.52 -8.52
CA MET A 11 -3.93 4.49 -8.93
C MET A 11 -3.73 3.96 -10.35
N PHE A 12 -4.58 3.04 -10.80
CA PHE A 12 -4.40 2.33 -12.06
C PHE A 12 -5.17 2.93 -13.23
N PHE A 13 -6.20 3.73 -12.99
CA PHE A 13 -7.06 4.21 -14.06
C PHE A 13 -7.43 5.69 -13.93
N GLY A 14 -7.38 6.39 -15.05
CA GLY A 14 -7.99 7.70 -15.25
C GLY A 14 -7.11 8.91 -14.91
N HIS A 15 -6.08 8.76 -14.11
CA HIS A 15 -5.25 9.88 -13.68
C HIS A 15 -4.05 10.11 -14.60
N LYS A 16 -3.83 11.36 -15.02
CA LYS A 16 -2.65 11.76 -15.79
C LYS A 16 -1.39 11.86 -14.93
N ARG A 17 -1.55 12.16 -13.65
CA ARG A 17 -0.43 12.27 -12.70
C ARG A 17 -0.76 11.47 -11.45
N LEU A 18 0.20 10.66 -11.01
CA LEU A 18 0.12 9.88 -9.78
C LEU A 18 1.32 10.21 -8.90
N PHE A 19 1.06 10.62 -7.68
CA PHE A 19 2.07 10.81 -6.65
C PHE A 19 1.92 9.72 -5.60
N ILE A 20 3.00 8.99 -5.35
CA ILE A 20 3.08 8.04 -4.24
C ILE A 20 4.03 8.62 -3.21
N VAL A 21 3.51 8.95 -2.04
CA VAL A 21 4.29 9.47 -0.92
C VAL A 21 4.41 8.38 0.14
N ALA A 22 5.63 8.03 0.51
CA ALA A 22 5.87 6.96 1.47
C ALA A 22 7.02 7.28 2.40
N GLY A 23 6.89 6.88 3.67
CA GLY A 23 8.00 6.91 4.60
C GLY A 23 9.03 5.81 4.29
N VAL A 24 10.27 6.01 4.74
CA VAL A 24 11.38 5.07 4.52
C VAL A 24 11.08 3.67 5.08
N ASN A 25 10.22 3.58 6.10
CA ASN A 25 9.75 2.31 6.67
C ASN A 25 8.97 1.41 5.70
N LYS A 26 8.53 1.92 4.55
CA LYS A 26 7.82 1.14 3.52
C LYS A 26 8.77 0.43 2.55
N ILE A 27 10.02 0.87 2.45
CA ILE A 27 10.99 0.33 1.48
C ILE A 27 11.44 -1.05 1.93
N ARG A 28 11.49 -1.98 0.98
CA ARG A 28 12.02 -3.34 1.16
C ARG A 28 12.94 -3.69 0.00
N LYS A 29 13.81 -4.66 0.21
CA LYS A 29 14.81 -5.09 -0.79
C LYS A 29 14.17 -5.88 -1.92
N THR A 30 13.13 -6.66 -1.60
CA THR A 30 12.46 -7.52 -2.57
C THR A 30 10.95 -7.28 -2.57
N TYR A 31 10.31 -7.72 -3.65
CA TYR A 31 8.86 -7.71 -3.78
C TYR A 31 8.19 -8.56 -2.69
N GLU A 32 8.72 -9.74 -2.44
CA GLU A 32 8.23 -10.69 -1.43
C GLU A 32 8.24 -10.05 -0.03
N GLU A 33 9.34 -9.41 0.34
CA GLU A 33 9.46 -8.71 1.62
C GLU A 33 8.45 -7.55 1.73
N ALA A 34 8.20 -6.85 0.63
CA ALA A 34 7.23 -5.76 0.60
C ALA A 34 5.79 -6.27 0.80
N VAL A 35 5.44 -7.37 0.13
CA VAL A 35 4.14 -8.02 0.29
C VAL A 35 3.98 -8.59 1.69
N GLU A 36 4.98 -9.28 2.18
CA GLU A 36 4.97 -9.84 3.54
C GLU A 36 4.78 -8.75 4.60
N ARG A 37 5.52 -7.65 4.48
CA ARG A 37 5.34 -6.52 5.40
C ARG A 37 3.92 -5.96 5.35
N ALA A 38 3.34 -5.84 4.18
CA ALA A 38 2.00 -5.31 4.02
C ALA A 38 0.94 -6.20 4.72
N TRP A 39 1.11 -7.51 4.66
CA TRP A 39 0.23 -8.47 5.32
C TRP A 39 0.48 -8.61 6.81
N LYS A 40 1.74 -8.73 7.23
CA LYS A 40 2.10 -9.05 8.62
C LYS A 40 2.26 -7.83 9.52
N VAL A 41 2.45 -6.64 8.95
CA VAL A 41 2.66 -5.41 9.71
C VAL A 41 1.58 -4.38 9.43
N ALA A 42 1.44 -3.95 8.18
CA ALA A 42 0.57 -2.83 7.85
C ALA A 42 -0.92 -3.17 8.03
N ALA A 43 -1.37 -4.34 7.59
CA ALA A 43 -2.76 -4.73 7.71
C ALA A 43 -3.19 -4.89 9.17
N PRO A 44 -2.46 -5.64 10.04
CA PRO A 44 -2.82 -5.76 11.46
C PRO A 44 -2.81 -4.43 12.21
N LEU A 45 -1.82 -3.56 11.97
CA LEU A 45 -1.77 -2.24 12.61
C LEU A 45 -2.95 -1.36 12.18
N ASN A 46 -3.32 -1.41 10.92
CA ASN A 46 -4.47 -0.68 10.43
C ASN A 46 -5.80 -1.27 10.94
N ALA A 47 -5.91 -2.59 11.06
CA ALA A 47 -7.07 -3.26 11.65
C ALA A 47 -7.26 -2.83 13.12
N LYS A 48 -6.18 -2.78 13.89
CA LYS A 48 -6.20 -2.33 15.28
C LYS A 48 -6.76 -0.91 15.42
N ARG A 49 -6.49 -0.02 14.46
CA ARG A 49 -7.08 1.33 14.45
C ARG A 49 -8.61 1.31 14.39
N PHE A 50 -9.20 0.27 13.81
CA PHE A 50 -10.64 0.06 13.76
C PHE A 50 -11.18 -0.83 14.90
N GLY A 51 -10.35 -1.12 15.92
CA GLY A 51 -10.73 -1.99 17.02
C GLY A 51 -10.79 -3.48 16.66
N LEU A 52 -10.21 -3.87 15.53
CA LEU A 52 -10.18 -5.26 15.06
C LEU A 52 -8.87 -5.95 15.45
N ASP A 53 -8.96 -7.23 15.75
CA ASP A 53 -7.84 -8.11 16.03
C ASP A 53 -7.77 -9.22 14.96
N GLU A 54 -6.82 -9.09 14.02
CA GLU A 54 -6.65 -10.05 12.92
C GLU A 54 -6.18 -11.44 13.36
N SER A 55 -5.88 -11.66 14.66
CA SER A 55 -5.72 -13.01 15.20
C SER A 55 -7.07 -13.75 15.37
N LYS A 56 -8.17 -13.00 15.38
CA LYS A 56 -9.52 -13.50 15.65
C LYS A 56 -10.48 -13.34 14.47
N VAL A 57 -10.14 -12.48 13.52
CA VAL A 57 -10.96 -12.18 12.34
C VAL A 57 -10.09 -12.21 11.08
N PRO A 58 -10.67 -12.44 9.90
CA PRO A 58 -9.93 -12.35 8.64
C PRO A 58 -9.29 -10.97 8.45
N SER A 59 -8.16 -10.92 7.75
CA SER A 59 -7.46 -9.68 7.44
C SER A 59 -8.38 -8.66 6.76
N ILE A 60 -8.24 -7.41 7.13
CA ILE A 60 -8.91 -6.29 6.46
C ILE A 60 -8.36 -6.05 5.05
N ALA A 61 -7.19 -6.57 4.74
CA ALA A 61 -6.61 -6.50 3.40
C ALA A 61 -7.33 -7.50 2.49
N LYS A 62 -7.90 -7.04 1.38
CA LYS A 62 -8.66 -7.85 0.44
C LYS A 62 -8.06 -7.89 -0.95
N GLY A 63 -7.20 -6.93 -1.27
CA GLY A 63 -6.57 -6.83 -2.58
C GLY A 63 -5.11 -6.45 -2.50
N VAL A 64 -4.31 -7.02 -3.41
CA VAL A 64 -2.92 -6.65 -3.66
C VAL A 64 -2.82 -6.21 -5.11
N ALA A 65 -2.19 -5.05 -5.33
CA ALA A 65 -1.88 -4.60 -6.67
C ALA A 65 -0.42 -4.15 -6.74
N THR A 66 0.20 -4.41 -7.87
CA THR A 66 1.58 -4.04 -8.14
C THR A 66 1.64 -3.10 -9.33
N LEU A 67 2.07 -1.87 -9.10
CA LEU A 67 2.32 -0.92 -10.16
C LEU A 67 3.79 -1.04 -10.59
N VAL A 68 4.01 -1.68 -11.73
CA VAL A 68 5.36 -1.97 -12.24
C VAL A 68 5.97 -0.76 -12.95
N ARG A 69 5.12 0.02 -13.63
CA ARG A 69 5.48 1.25 -14.35
C ARG A 69 4.22 2.10 -14.56
N PRO A 70 4.37 3.37 -14.91
CA PRO A 70 3.20 4.21 -15.19
C PRO A 70 2.34 3.63 -16.32
N MET A 71 1.04 3.84 -16.21
CA MET A 71 0.11 3.54 -17.30
C MET A 71 0.33 4.50 -18.47
N ASN A 72 -0.15 4.14 -19.66
CA ASN A 72 -0.03 5.01 -20.84
C ASN A 72 -0.62 6.40 -20.59
N GLY A 73 0.19 7.43 -20.83
CA GLY A 73 -0.19 8.82 -20.59
C GLY A 73 -0.18 9.26 -19.13
N GLN A 74 0.22 8.40 -18.21
CA GLN A 74 0.36 8.71 -16.78
C GLN A 74 1.80 9.08 -16.44
N LYS A 75 1.97 10.16 -15.67
CA LYS A 75 3.23 10.50 -15.02
C LYS A 75 3.21 10.00 -13.58
N LEU A 76 4.14 9.10 -13.23
CA LEU A 76 4.32 8.55 -11.89
C LEU A 76 5.51 9.22 -11.20
N GLU A 77 5.28 9.75 -10.00
CA GLU A 77 6.31 10.26 -9.13
C GLU A 77 6.23 9.57 -7.77
N VAL A 78 7.36 9.02 -7.31
CA VAL A 78 7.46 8.39 -5.98
C VAL A 78 8.33 9.29 -5.10
N ILE A 79 7.75 9.74 -3.99
CA ILE A 79 8.41 10.62 -3.03
C ILE A 79 8.65 9.82 -1.75
N ILE A 80 9.92 9.60 -1.43
CA ILE A 80 10.33 8.92 -0.22
C ILE A 80 10.71 9.95 0.83
N ILE A 81 10.05 9.90 1.97
CA ILE A 81 10.36 10.76 3.11
C ILE A 81 11.23 9.95 4.08
N ASN A 82 12.36 10.53 4.46
CA ASN A 82 13.33 9.89 5.36
C ASN A 82 12.85 9.89 6.83
N GLU A 83 11.63 9.45 7.03
CA GLU A 83 10.99 9.25 8.34
C GLU A 83 10.10 8.02 8.30
N GLU A 84 9.85 7.42 9.45
CA GLU A 84 8.84 6.39 9.59
C GLU A 84 7.44 7.02 9.60
N LEU A 85 6.67 6.81 8.55
CA LEU A 85 5.35 7.41 8.37
C LEU A 85 4.29 6.33 8.08
N GLY A 86 3.22 6.37 8.88
CA GLY A 86 2.12 5.41 8.79
C GLY A 86 2.56 3.96 9.01
N TYR A 87 1.69 3.04 8.63
CA TYR A 87 1.87 1.60 8.84
C TYR A 87 2.67 0.90 7.76
#